data_3d3a9db6bce212e91585f60db7c42774
#
_entry.id   3d3a9db6bce212e91585f60db7c42774
#
_cell.length_a   1.000
_cell.length_b   1.000
_cell.length_c   1.000
_cell.angle_alpha   90.00
_cell.angle_beta   90.00
_cell.angle_gamma   90.00
#
_symmetry.space_group_name_H-M   'P 1'
#
loop_
_entity.id
_entity.type
_entity.pdbx_description
1 polymer ?
#
loop_
_entity_poly.entity_id
_entity_poly.type
_entity_poly.pdbx_seq_one_letter_code
_entity_poly.pdbx_strand_id
1 'polypeptide(L)'
;MEALIKEKLHEIEQRENCRILLAVESGSRAWGFASPDSDYDVRFIYVRPRESYLRLNRVRDVIELPIKGVLDINGWDVDKTLKLLHKSNPTVFEWFSSPIVYQTTDFTEAFKPVMRRYFSSKSGLWHYLQMAEGNYREYLRGDMVKAKKYFYVLRPILACRWILEKGTPPPMLFSELAASQLPDYLEKTVAKLLDLKMNSPEVKMIPRIDILNAYMDRSIAEVRALVEQYPREITKDWEELNALFLAALEM
;
A
#
# COMPACT_ATOMS: atom_id res chain seq x y z
N MET A 1 21.73 0.70 5.42
CA MET A 1 20.59 -0.15 4.99
C MET A 1 20.25 0.04 3.49
N GLU A 2 20.13 1.25 2.98
CA GLU A 2 19.82 1.49 1.55
C GLU A 2 20.79 0.80 0.59
N ALA A 3 22.12 0.88 0.83
CA ALA A 3 23.11 0.18 0.03
C ALA A 3 22.91 -1.34 0.02
N LEU A 4 22.59 -1.94 1.17
CA LEU A 4 22.27 -3.36 1.28
C LEU A 4 20.99 -3.73 0.49
N ILE A 5 19.97 -2.87 0.53
CA ILE A 5 18.74 -3.08 -0.24
C ILE A 5 19.05 -3.07 -1.74
N LYS A 6 19.81 -2.09 -2.22
CA LYS A 6 20.21 -2.02 -3.64
C LYS A 6 21.05 -3.22 -4.08
N GLU A 7 21.97 -3.68 -3.23
CA GLU A 7 22.74 -4.91 -3.47
C GLU A 7 21.80 -6.13 -3.61
N LYS A 8 20.83 -6.27 -2.70
CA LYS A 8 19.85 -7.38 -2.76
C LYS A 8 18.96 -7.31 -3.98
N LEU A 9 18.53 -6.14 -4.40
CA LEU A 9 17.75 -5.97 -5.64
C LEU A 9 18.58 -6.43 -6.86
N HIS A 10 19.86 -6.07 -6.93
CA HIS A 10 20.75 -6.51 -8.01
C HIS A 10 20.98 -8.05 -7.99
N GLU A 11 21.20 -8.65 -6.81
CA GLU A 11 21.27 -10.11 -6.67
C GLU A 11 19.99 -10.81 -7.16
N ILE A 12 18.81 -10.20 -6.92
CA ILE A 12 17.52 -10.72 -7.40
C ILE A 12 17.46 -10.69 -8.91
N GLU A 13 17.83 -9.58 -9.54
CA GLU A 13 17.84 -9.45 -11.02
C GLU A 13 18.68 -10.57 -11.67
N GLN A 14 19.87 -10.81 -11.13
CA GLN A 14 20.76 -11.86 -11.64
C GLN A 14 20.22 -13.28 -11.42
N ARG A 15 19.76 -13.57 -10.19
CA ARG A 15 19.29 -14.92 -9.83
C ARG A 15 17.99 -15.30 -10.52
N GLU A 16 17.06 -14.35 -10.63
CA GLU A 16 15.71 -14.59 -11.16
C GLU A 16 15.62 -14.32 -12.66
N ASN A 17 16.73 -13.88 -13.30
CA ASN A 17 16.77 -13.45 -14.69
C ASN A 17 15.62 -12.50 -15.02
N CYS A 18 15.57 -11.38 -14.31
CA CYS A 18 14.56 -10.34 -14.48
C CYS A 18 15.19 -8.95 -14.39
N ARG A 19 14.47 -7.94 -14.83
CA ARG A 19 14.83 -6.53 -14.66
C ARG A 19 13.84 -5.86 -13.72
N ILE A 20 14.32 -5.18 -12.71
CA ILE A 20 13.48 -4.41 -11.78
C ILE A 20 13.15 -3.05 -12.41
N LEU A 21 11.85 -2.77 -12.53
CA LEU A 21 11.31 -1.55 -13.14
C LEU A 21 11.10 -0.45 -12.11
N LEU A 22 10.70 -0.82 -10.89
CA LEU A 22 10.46 0.06 -9.75
C LEU A 22 10.77 -0.72 -8.47
N ALA A 23 11.48 -0.12 -7.53
CA ALA A 23 11.61 -0.64 -6.18
C ALA A 23 11.43 0.49 -5.15
N VAL A 24 10.57 0.27 -4.16
CA VAL A 24 10.16 1.26 -3.19
C VAL A 24 10.08 0.69 -1.78
N GLU A 25 10.07 1.56 -0.81
CA GLU A 25 9.67 1.23 0.56
C GLU A 25 8.14 1.22 0.66
N SER A 26 7.62 0.35 1.49
CA SER A 26 6.20 0.26 1.87
C SER A 26 6.05 0.31 3.40
N GLY A 27 4.86 -0.03 3.91
CA GLY A 27 4.61 -0.14 5.34
C GLY A 27 4.86 1.13 6.14
N SER A 28 5.23 0.98 7.40
CA SER A 28 5.31 2.09 8.35
C SER A 28 6.35 3.15 8.00
N ARG A 29 7.43 2.77 7.29
CA ARG A 29 8.47 3.73 6.84
C ARG A 29 7.92 4.63 5.73
N ALA A 30 7.27 4.06 4.76
CA ALA A 30 6.63 4.82 3.68
C ALA A 30 5.44 5.65 4.17
N TRP A 31 4.75 5.19 5.21
CA TRP A 31 3.67 5.96 5.84
C TRP A 31 4.17 7.14 6.69
N GLY A 32 5.49 7.22 6.96
CA GLY A 32 6.13 8.34 7.66
C GLY A 32 6.09 8.23 9.19
N PHE A 33 5.86 7.04 9.75
CA PHE A 33 5.85 6.83 11.21
C PHE A 33 6.55 5.55 11.68
N ALA A 34 7.69 5.24 11.07
CA ALA A 34 8.51 4.11 11.52
C ALA A 34 8.97 4.28 12.98
N SER A 35 9.01 3.17 13.73
CA SER A 35 9.74 3.06 15.00
C SER A 35 11.18 2.61 14.74
N PRO A 36 12.09 2.69 15.75
CA PRO A 36 13.49 2.27 15.57
C PRO A 36 13.64 0.80 15.15
N ASP A 37 12.70 -0.05 15.55
CA ASP A 37 12.66 -1.49 15.28
C ASP A 37 11.69 -1.87 14.14
N SER A 38 11.16 -0.89 13.38
CA SER A 38 10.31 -1.16 12.22
C SER A 38 11.09 -1.86 11.12
N ASP A 39 10.46 -2.86 10.51
CA ASP A 39 10.98 -3.56 9.34
C ASP A 39 11.18 -2.63 8.14
N TYR A 40 12.00 -3.07 7.20
CA TYR A 40 12.11 -2.50 5.87
C TYR A 40 11.25 -3.35 4.92
N ASP A 41 10.14 -2.77 4.49
CA ASP A 41 9.16 -3.38 3.61
C ASP A 41 9.47 -3.05 2.14
N VAL A 42 10.51 -3.66 1.58
CA VAL A 42 10.91 -3.40 0.19
C VAL A 42 9.97 -4.10 -0.77
N ARG A 43 9.37 -3.33 -1.65
CA ARG A 43 8.44 -3.81 -2.69
C ARG A 43 8.95 -3.42 -4.06
N PHE A 44 8.91 -4.34 -5.02
CA PHE A 44 9.41 -4.06 -6.36
C PHE A 44 8.52 -4.64 -7.46
N ILE A 45 8.59 -4.03 -8.63
CA ILE A 45 7.95 -4.49 -9.86
C ILE A 45 9.05 -4.89 -10.82
N TYR A 46 8.91 -6.06 -11.43
CA TYR A 46 9.91 -6.59 -12.35
C TYR A 46 9.30 -7.09 -13.66
N VAL A 47 10.14 -7.18 -14.68
CA VAL A 47 9.83 -7.82 -15.96
C VAL A 47 10.84 -8.93 -16.21
N ARG A 48 10.37 -10.05 -16.76
CA ARG A 48 11.22 -11.16 -17.24
C ARG A 48 11.47 -11.04 -18.74
N PRO A 49 12.46 -11.77 -19.31
CA PRO A 49 12.59 -11.88 -20.76
C PRO A 49 11.28 -12.33 -21.42
N ARG A 50 11.00 -11.82 -22.61
CA ARG A 50 9.75 -12.03 -23.36
C ARG A 50 9.34 -13.50 -23.47
N GLU A 51 10.32 -14.40 -23.66
CA GLU A 51 10.11 -15.84 -23.77
C GLU A 51 9.47 -16.44 -22.53
N SER A 52 9.67 -15.85 -21.35
CA SER A 52 9.07 -16.29 -20.09
C SER A 52 7.55 -16.17 -20.11
N TYR A 53 7.00 -15.20 -20.83
CA TYR A 53 5.55 -14.98 -20.94
C TYR A 53 4.90 -15.84 -22.03
N LEU A 54 5.68 -16.38 -22.95
CA LEU A 54 5.22 -17.20 -24.08
C LEU A 54 5.29 -18.71 -23.80
N ARG A 55 5.70 -19.11 -22.59
CA ARG A 55 5.83 -20.52 -22.22
C ARG A 55 4.48 -21.10 -21.79
N LEU A 56 4.30 -22.42 -22.04
CA LEU A 56 3.14 -23.16 -21.56
C LEU A 56 3.15 -23.32 -20.02
N ASN A 57 4.33 -23.60 -19.45
CA ASN A 57 4.57 -23.62 -18.01
C ASN A 57 4.86 -22.21 -17.50
N ARG A 58 3.84 -21.52 -17.04
CA ARG A 58 4.02 -20.14 -16.52
C ARG A 58 4.91 -20.13 -15.29
N VAL A 59 5.81 -19.15 -15.24
CA VAL A 59 6.61 -18.85 -14.06
C VAL A 59 5.73 -18.15 -13.01
N ARG A 60 6.06 -18.31 -11.74
CA ARG A 60 5.38 -17.61 -10.63
C ARG A 60 5.50 -16.07 -10.84
N ASP A 61 4.39 -15.38 -10.65
CA ASP A 61 4.26 -13.94 -10.85
C ASP A 61 4.65 -13.10 -9.61
N VAL A 62 5.29 -13.74 -8.62
CA VAL A 62 5.79 -13.13 -7.38
C VAL A 62 7.18 -13.69 -7.08
N ILE A 63 8.09 -12.80 -6.71
CA ILE A 63 9.39 -13.12 -6.11
C ILE A 63 9.34 -12.72 -4.65
N GLU A 64 9.50 -13.67 -3.74
CA GLU A 64 9.51 -13.48 -2.29
C GLU A 64 10.82 -14.00 -1.72
N LEU A 65 11.51 -13.18 -0.96
CA LEU A 65 12.67 -13.63 -0.20
C LEU A 65 12.26 -14.05 1.21
N PRO A 66 12.94 -15.04 1.80
CA PRO A 66 12.81 -15.29 3.23
C PRO A 66 13.17 -14.04 4.04
N ILE A 67 12.32 -13.68 5.00
CA ILE A 67 12.58 -12.55 5.89
C ILE A 67 13.88 -12.80 6.65
N LYS A 68 14.83 -11.87 6.55
CA LYS A 68 16.10 -11.90 7.27
C LYS A 68 16.24 -10.67 8.16
N GLY A 69 16.11 -10.88 9.47
CA GLY A 69 16.14 -9.78 10.44
C GLY A 69 14.97 -8.83 10.22
N VAL A 70 15.27 -7.58 9.89
CA VAL A 70 14.29 -6.50 9.66
C VAL A 70 14.01 -6.24 8.17
N LEU A 71 14.45 -7.12 7.27
CA LEU A 71 14.35 -6.91 5.83
C LEU A 71 13.35 -7.89 5.20
N ASP A 72 12.24 -7.36 4.73
CA ASP A 72 11.20 -8.06 3.97
C ASP A 72 11.17 -7.55 2.52
N ILE A 73 11.59 -8.41 1.58
CA ILE A 73 11.66 -8.07 0.15
C ILE A 73 10.70 -8.94 -0.65
N ASN A 74 9.78 -8.28 -1.35
CA ASN A 74 8.76 -8.93 -2.16
C ASN A 74 8.55 -8.17 -3.48
N GLY A 75 8.43 -8.87 -4.59
CA GLY A 75 8.23 -8.28 -5.91
C GLY A 75 7.09 -8.92 -6.70
N TRP A 76 6.45 -8.11 -7.51
CA TRP A 76 5.40 -8.52 -8.44
C TRP A 76 5.86 -8.40 -9.88
N ASP A 77 5.53 -9.42 -10.66
CA ASP A 77 5.66 -9.36 -12.11
C ASP A 77 4.84 -8.21 -12.69
N VAL A 78 5.34 -7.58 -13.76
CA VAL A 78 4.63 -6.51 -14.47
C VAL A 78 3.27 -6.96 -14.98
N ASP A 79 3.14 -8.21 -15.45
CA ASP A 79 1.86 -8.81 -15.85
C ASP A 79 0.85 -8.81 -14.70
N LYS A 80 1.27 -9.26 -13.52
CA LYS A 80 0.46 -9.21 -12.29
C LYS A 80 0.10 -7.77 -11.92
N THR A 81 1.07 -6.88 -11.93
CA THR A 81 0.90 -5.46 -11.55
C THR A 81 -0.15 -4.79 -12.44
N LEU A 82 -0.09 -4.99 -13.76
CA LEU A 82 -1.06 -4.44 -14.70
C LEU A 82 -2.46 -5.05 -14.52
N LYS A 83 -2.57 -6.35 -14.25
CA LYS A 83 -3.85 -6.99 -13.92
C LYS A 83 -4.44 -6.46 -12.61
N LEU A 84 -3.61 -6.17 -11.61
CA LEU A 84 -4.04 -5.55 -10.36
C LEU A 84 -4.46 -4.09 -10.58
N LEU A 85 -3.75 -3.35 -11.44
CA LEU A 85 -4.13 -2.00 -11.83
C LEU A 85 -5.49 -1.98 -12.53
N HIS A 86 -5.74 -2.90 -13.46
CA HIS A 86 -7.03 -3.03 -14.13
C HIS A 86 -8.20 -3.21 -13.13
N LYS A 87 -7.95 -3.93 -12.03
CA LYS A 87 -8.89 -4.12 -10.92
C LYS A 87 -8.89 -2.94 -9.94
N SER A 88 -8.11 -1.90 -10.20
CA SER A 88 -7.91 -0.78 -9.29
C SER A 88 -7.46 -1.21 -7.88
N ASN A 89 -6.53 -2.15 -7.79
CA ASN A 89 -5.99 -2.58 -6.50
C ASN A 89 -5.20 -1.43 -5.85
N PRO A 90 -5.56 -0.95 -4.64
CA PRO A 90 -4.92 0.18 -3.98
C PRO A 90 -3.42 0.02 -3.76
N THR A 91 -2.92 -1.19 -3.55
CA THR A 91 -1.49 -1.44 -3.32
C THR A 91 -0.62 -0.99 -4.50
N VAL A 92 -1.11 -1.10 -5.74
CA VAL A 92 -0.39 -0.59 -6.92
C VAL A 92 -0.22 0.93 -6.81
N PHE A 93 -1.29 1.66 -6.46
CA PHE A 93 -1.24 3.11 -6.29
C PHE A 93 -0.32 3.51 -5.14
N GLU A 94 -0.33 2.77 -4.04
CA GLU A 94 0.55 3.00 -2.88
C GLU A 94 2.02 2.85 -3.27
N TRP A 95 2.41 1.76 -3.97
CA TRP A 95 3.81 1.58 -4.36
C TRP A 95 4.32 2.69 -5.27
N PHE A 96 3.51 3.13 -6.25
CA PHE A 96 3.89 4.25 -7.12
C PHE A 96 3.86 5.63 -6.44
N SER A 97 3.24 5.72 -5.26
CA SER A 97 3.17 6.95 -4.45
C SER A 97 4.11 6.92 -3.25
N SER A 98 4.95 5.90 -3.12
CA SER A 98 5.91 5.81 -2.02
C SER A 98 6.90 6.97 -2.06
N PRO A 99 7.13 7.66 -0.92
CA PRO A 99 8.12 8.74 -0.84
C PRO A 99 9.57 8.24 -0.83
N ILE A 100 9.78 6.92 -0.62
CA ILE A 100 11.10 6.30 -0.56
C ILE A 100 11.27 5.36 -1.74
N VAL A 101 12.11 5.75 -2.70
CA VAL A 101 12.35 5.01 -3.94
C VAL A 101 13.80 4.51 -3.94
N TYR A 102 13.99 3.20 -4.08
CA TYR A 102 15.30 2.55 -4.15
C TYR A 102 15.82 2.42 -5.58
N GLN A 103 14.91 2.15 -6.53
CA GLN A 103 15.20 2.02 -7.95
C GLN A 103 13.99 2.45 -8.78
N THR A 104 14.23 3.12 -9.90
CA THR A 104 13.21 3.52 -10.87
C THR A 104 13.75 3.45 -12.28
N THR A 105 12.86 3.33 -13.27
CA THR A 105 13.17 3.32 -14.70
C THR A 105 12.17 4.19 -15.46
N ASP A 106 12.40 4.41 -16.76
CA ASP A 106 11.49 5.18 -17.63
C ASP A 106 10.09 4.57 -17.69
N PHE A 107 9.94 3.27 -17.41
CA PHE A 107 8.64 2.61 -17.26
C PHE A 107 7.75 3.31 -16.22
N THR A 108 8.33 3.77 -15.13
CA THR A 108 7.59 4.45 -14.06
C THR A 108 6.92 5.73 -14.57
N GLU A 109 7.58 6.49 -15.40
CA GLU A 109 7.04 7.74 -15.97
C GLU A 109 5.92 7.45 -17.00
N ALA A 110 6.07 6.40 -17.80
CA ALA A 110 5.02 5.95 -18.72
C ALA A 110 3.80 5.38 -17.98
N PHE A 111 4.02 4.73 -16.84
CA PHE A 111 2.97 4.08 -16.03
C PHE A 111 2.08 5.08 -15.28
N LYS A 112 2.64 6.13 -14.67
CA LYS A 112 1.92 7.09 -13.83
C LYS A 112 0.67 7.71 -14.47
N PRO A 113 0.71 8.20 -15.72
CA PRO A 113 -0.47 8.76 -16.38
C PRO A 113 -1.57 7.72 -16.62
N VAL A 114 -1.19 6.50 -16.99
CA VAL A 114 -2.13 5.38 -17.20
C VAL A 114 -2.76 4.99 -15.87
N MET A 115 -1.97 4.83 -14.81
CA MET A 115 -2.42 4.46 -13.47
C MET A 115 -3.58 5.34 -12.99
N ARG A 116 -3.49 6.66 -13.17
CA ARG A 116 -4.55 7.60 -12.75
C ARG A 116 -5.89 7.32 -13.41
N ARG A 117 -5.88 6.90 -14.70
CA ARG A 117 -7.12 6.57 -15.44
C ARG A 117 -7.77 5.28 -14.98
N TYR A 118 -7.01 4.38 -14.36
CA TYR A 118 -7.50 3.09 -13.86
C TYR A 118 -7.93 3.12 -12.39
N PHE A 119 -7.86 4.26 -11.72
CA PHE A 119 -8.38 4.37 -10.36
C PHE A 119 -9.91 4.25 -10.35
N SER A 120 -10.43 3.43 -9.44
CA SER A 120 -11.85 3.25 -9.13
C SER A 120 -12.08 3.60 -7.68
N SER A 121 -12.86 4.65 -7.44
CA SER A 121 -13.23 5.06 -6.09
C SER A 121 -13.97 3.95 -5.35
N LYS A 122 -14.89 3.26 -6.02
CA LYS A 122 -15.65 2.15 -5.43
C LYS A 122 -14.73 1.00 -4.98
N SER A 123 -13.80 0.58 -5.83
CA SER A 123 -12.85 -0.50 -5.51
C SER A 123 -11.92 -0.08 -4.38
N GLY A 124 -11.41 1.15 -4.39
CA GLY A 124 -10.57 1.70 -3.33
C GLY A 124 -11.30 1.75 -1.98
N LEU A 125 -12.54 2.26 -1.97
CA LEU A 125 -13.37 2.31 -0.77
C LEU A 125 -13.61 0.92 -0.17
N TRP A 126 -14.01 -0.07 -0.99
CA TRP A 126 -14.21 -1.44 -0.51
C TRP A 126 -12.94 -2.04 0.07
N HIS A 127 -11.81 -1.85 -0.59
CA HIS A 127 -10.53 -2.39 -0.11
C HIS A 127 -10.14 -1.81 1.25
N TYR A 128 -10.13 -0.48 1.38
CA TYR A 128 -9.76 0.17 2.64
C TYR A 128 -10.77 -0.08 3.75
N LEU A 129 -12.07 -0.14 3.43
CA LEU A 129 -13.11 -0.51 4.40
C LEU A 129 -12.87 -1.91 4.97
N GLN A 130 -12.67 -2.91 4.10
CA GLN A 130 -12.40 -4.29 4.54
C GLN A 130 -11.13 -4.39 5.37
N MET A 131 -10.08 -3.64 5.00
CA MET A 131 -8.84 -3.56 5.77
C MET A 131 -9.09 -2.96 7.16
N ALA A 132 -9.83 -1.86 7.25
CA ALA A 132 -10.17 -1.23 8.53
C ALA A 132 -10.97 -2.17 9.43
N GLU A 133 -12.03 -2.79 8.90
CA GLU A 133 -12.89 -3.72 9.63
C GLU A 133 -12.16 -4.96 10.13
N GLY A 134 -11.34 -5.57 9.26
CA GLY A 134 -10.54 -6.73 9.60
C GLY A 134 -9.58 -6.43 10.75
N ASN A 135 -8.79 -5.36 10.64
CA ASN A 135 -7.85 -4.94 11.68
C ASN A 135 -8.57 -4.51 12.98
N TYR A 136 -9.68 -3.79 12.88
CA TYR A 136 -10.45 -3.37 14.05
C TYR A 136 -10.96 -4.57 14.84
N ARG A 137 -11.60 -5.51 14.16
CA ARG A 137 -12.14 -6.73 14.76
C ARG A 137 -11.07 -7.60 15.40
N GLU A 138 -9.91 -7.72 14.75
CA GLU A 138 -8.84 -8.61 15.21
C GLU A 138 -8.02 -8.02 16.35
N TYR A 139 -7.79 -6.70 16.36
CA TYR A 139 -6.75 -6.10 17.21
C TYR A 139 -7.23 -5.09 18.24
N LEU A 140 -8.41 -4.45 18.07
CA LEU A 140 -8.77 -3.28 18.88
C LEU A 140 -10.00 -3.50 19.79
N ARG A 141 -10.46 -4.73 19.96
CA ARG A 141 -11.62 -5.03 20.85
C ARG A 141 -11.25 -5.37 22.28
N GLY A 142 -10.00 -5.69 22.56
CA GLY A 142 -9.53 -6.01 23.92
C GLY A 142 -9.30 -4.76 24.77
N ASP A 143 -9.13 -4.96 26.09
CA ASP A 143 -8.84 -3.86 27.02
C ASP A 143 -7.39 -3.36 26.90
N MET A 144 -6.48 -4.24 26.48
CA MET A 144 -5.10 -3.94 26.16
C MET A 144 -4.82 -4.25 24.69
N VAL A 145 -4.26 -3.28 23.97
CA VAL A 145 -4.05 -3.37 22.51
C VAL A 145 -2.66 -2.88 22.13
N LYS A 146 -2.14 -3.37 21.00
CA LYS A 146 -0.86 -2.85 20.47
C LYS A 146 -1.05 -1.46 19.88
N ALA A 147 -0.27 -0.47 20.32
CA ALA A 147 -0.38 0.92 19.87
C ALA A 147 -0.35 1.07 18.35
N LYS A 148 0.53 0.31 17.65
CA LYS A 148 0.63 0.35 16.18
C LYS A 148 -0.67 -0.05 15.46
N LYS A 149 -1.51 -0.89 16.08
CA LYS A 149 -2.74 -1.39 15.44
C LYS A 149 -3.83 -0.33 15.29
N TYR A 150 -3.77 0.74 16.06
CA TYR A 150 -4.63 1.90 15.85
C TYR A 150 -4.39 2.51 14.46
N PHE A 151 -3.14 2.63 14.00
CA PHE A 151 -2.82 3.19 12.69
C PHE A 151 -3.23 2.27 11.55
N TYR A 152 -3.26 0.94 11.78
CA TYR A 152 -3.73 -0.05 10.79
C TYR A 152 -5.25 0.01 10.57
N VAL A 153 -5.99 0.66 11.47
CA VAL A 153 -7.42 0.93 11.34
C VAL A 153 -7.67 2.39 10.92
N LEU A 154 -6.97 3.33 11.57
CA LEU A 154 -7.18 4.75 11.33
C LEU A 154 -6.79 5.17 9.90
N ARG A 155 -5.62 4.70 9.40
CA ARG A 155 -5.15 5.03 8.06
C ARG A 155 -6.15 4.60 6.96
N PRO A 156 -6.65 3.35 6.92
CA PRO A 156 -7.67 2.97 5.95
C PRO A 156 -8.98 3.78 6.07
N ILE A 157 -9.41 4.14 7.28
CA ILE A 157 -10.60 5.00 7.46
C ILE A 157 -10.36 6.38 6.84
N LEU A 158 -9.22 7.00 7.12
CA LEU A 158 -8.87 8.30 6.54
C LEU A 158 -8.69 8.21 5.01
N ALA A 159 -8.17 7.09 4.50
CA ALA A 159 -8.10 6.82 3.06
C ALA A 159 -9.50 6.73 2.42
N CYS A 160 -10.47 6.08 3.08
CA CYS A 160 -11.87 6.09 2.61
C CYS A 160 -12.45 7.52 2.57
N ARG A 161 -12.23 8.32 3.63
CA ARG A 161 -12.69 9.71 3.66
C ARG A 161 -12.07 10.56 2.57
N TRP A 162 -10.78 10.38 2.32
CA TRP A 162 -10.08 11.02 1.20
C TRP A 162 -10.73 10.67 -0.15
N ILE A 163 -10.97 9.39 -0.41
CA ILE A 163 -11.59 8.94 -1.66
C ILE A 163 -13.01 9.51 -1.82
N LEU A 164 -13.80 9.53 -0.75
CA LEU A 164 -15.15 10.10 -0.76
C LEU A 164 -15.15 11.60 -1.08
N GLU A 165 -14.16 12.34 -0.59
CA GLU A 165 -14.07 13.78 -0.80
C GLU A 165 -13.39 14.15 -2.12
N LYS A 166 -12.27 13.51 -2.45
CA LYS A 166 -11.39 13.92 -3.56
C LYS A 166 -11.58 13.08 -4.84
N GLY A 167 -12.12 11.86 -4.74
CA GLY A 167 -12.27 10.94 -5.89
C GLY A 167 -10.93 10.46 -6.47
N THR A 168 -9.83 10.53 -5.72
CA THR A 168 -8.47 10.20 -6.15
C THR A 168 -7.83 9.16 -5.22
N PRO A 169 -6.76 8.46 -5.66
CA PRO A 169 -5.96 7.63 -4.76
C PRO A 169 -5.51 8.42 -3.54
N PRO A 170 -5.61 7.85 -2.33
CA PRO A 170 -5.15 8.52 -1.11
C PRO A 170 -3.63 8.61 -1.08
N PRO A 171 -3.05 9.65 -0.45
CA PRO A 171 -1.61 9.79 -0.28
C PRO A 171 -1.03 8.67 0.59
N MET A 172 0.26 8.38 0.37
CA MET A 172 0.98 7.36 1.13
C MET A 172 1.25 7.81 2.57
N LEU A 173 1.64 9.07 2.75
CA LEU A 173 2.00 9.64 4.04
C LEU A 173 0.77 9.79 4.95
N PHE A 174 0.89 9.25 6.16
CA PHE A 174 -0.17 9.39 7.18
C PHE A 174 -0.40 10.85 7.59
N SER A 175 0.67 11.66 7.62
CA SER A 175 0.56 13.10 7.95
C SER A 175 -0.34 13.85 6.98
N GLU A 176 -0.27 13.56 5.68
CA GLU A 176 -1.14 14.18 4.67
C GLU A 176 -2.61 13.75 4.83
N LEU A 177 -2.84 12.45 5.08
CA LEU A 177 -4.18 11.94 5.37
C LEU A 177 -4.76 12.56 6.64
N ALA A 178 -3.98 12.61 7.71
CA ALA A 178 -4.41 13.16 8.99
C ALA A 178 -4.71 14.66 8.88
N ALA A 179 -3.85 15.44 8.24
CA ALA A 179 -4.04 16.88 8.04
C ALA A 179 -5.32 17.21 7.26
N SER A 180 -5.76 16.31 6.36
CA SER A 180 -6.96 16.53 5.54
C SER A 180 -8.23 15.91 6.10
N GLN A 181 -8.13 14.77 6.79
CA GLN A 181 -9.29 13.91 7.08
C GLN A 181 -9.51 13.61 8.56
N LEU A 182 -8.54 13.90 9.44
CA LEU A 182 -8.68 13.64 10.86
C LEU A 182 -9.54 14.74 11.52
N PRO A 183 -10.59 14.40 12.28
CA PRO A 183 -11.35 15.40 13.04
C PRO A 183 -10.50 16.09 14.11
N ASP A 184 -10.65 17.41 14.25
CA ASP A 184 -9.89 18.25 15.20
C ASP A 184 -9.87 17.72 16.63
N TYR A 185 -11.01 17.19 17.10
CA TYR A 185 -11.12 16.67 18.47
C TYR A 185 -10.27 15.42 18.74
N LEU A 186 -9.76 14.76 17.68
CA LEU A 186 -8.87 13.59 17.79
C LEU A 186 -7.38 13.94 17.62
N GLU A 187 -7.05 15.12 17.09
CA GLU A 187 -5.67 15.49 16.75
C GLU A 187 -4.70 15.27 17.92
N LYS A 188 -5.03 15.79 19.10
CA LYS A 188 -4.17 15.65 20.30
C LYS A 188 -3.98 14.20 20.72
N THR A 189 -5.03 13.37 20.60
CA THR A 189 -4.98 11.96 20.96
C THR A 189 -4.14 11.17 19.98
N VAL A 190 -4.34 11.43 18.67
CA VAL A 190 -3.58 10.77 17.60
C VAL A 190 -2.12 11.21 17.62
N ALA A 191 -1.82 12.49 17.85
CA ALA A 191 -0.45 12.98 17.96
C ALA A 191 0.32 12.30 19.11
N LYS A 192 -0.29 12.16 20.31
CA LYS A 192 0.32 11.44 21.44
C LYS A 192 0.54 9.95 21.12
N LEU A 193 -0.42 9.32 20.43
CA LEU A 193 -0.30 7.93 20.05
C LEU A 193 0.79 7.73 18.99
N LEU A 194 0.92 8.69 18.05
CA LEU A 194 1.96 8.68 17.03
C LEU A 194 3.36 8.82 17.65
N ASP A 195 3.53 9.78 18.55
CA ASP A 195 4.78 9.96 19.31
C ASP A 195 5.15 8.68 20.09
N LEU A 196 4.18 8.09 20.80
CA LEU A 196 4.38 6.82 21.48
C LEU A 196 4.80 5.71 20.53
N LYS A 197 4.16 5.59 19.35
CA LYS A 197 4.49 4.55 18.36
C LYS A 197 5.90 4.76 17.79
N MET A 198 6.29 5.98 17.49
CA MET A 198 7.60 6.30 16.91
C MET A 198 8.75 6.12 17.91
N ASN A 199 8.51 6.31 19.20
CA ASN A 199 9.50 6.27 20.25
C ASN A 199 9.45 4.99 21.12
N SER A 200 8.66 3.99 20.74
CA SER A 200 8.53 2.73 21.49
C SER A 200 8.66 1.52 20.55
N PRO A 201 9.05 0.34 21.10
CA PRO A 201 9.05 -0.89 20.34
C PRO A 201 7.66 -1.21 19.75
N GLU A 202 7.63 -1.85 18.60
CA GLU A 202 6.39 -2.17 17.87
C GLU A 202 5.39 -3.02 18.66
N VAL A 203 5.85 -3.77 19.64
CA VAL A 203 5.03 -4.62 20.52
C VAL A 203 4.39 -3.88 21.69
N LYS A 204 4.55 -2.56 21.79
CA LYS A 204 4.04 -1.76 22.91
C LYS A 204 2.55 -1.94 23.09
N MET A 205 2.17 -2.51 24.25
CA MET A 205 0.77 -2.64 24.69
C MET A 205 0.34 -1.39 25.46
N ILE A 206 -0.88 -0.93 25.19
CA ILE A 206 -1.50 0.22 25.87
C ILE A 206 -2.96 -0.10 26.23
N PRO A 207 -3.55 0.56 27.23
CA PRO A 207 -4.99 0.51 27.43
C PRO A 207 -5.74 0.99 26.17
N ARG A 208 -6.90 0.40 25.92
CA ARG A 208 -7.79 0.82 24.83
C ARG A 208 -8.14 2.29 24.98
N ILE A 209 -8.14 3.00 23.85
CA ILE A 209 -8.47 4.43 23.78
C ILE A 209 -9.90 4.58 23.28
N ASP A 210 -10.87 4.69 24.22
CA ASP A 210 -12.31 4.62 23.92
C ASP A 210 -12.77 5.67 22.91
N ILE A 211 -12.24 6.89 22.96
CA ILE A 211 -12.57 7.94 21.98
C ILE A 211 -12.19 7.57 20.55
N LEU A 212 -11.03 6.90 20.35
CA LEU A 212 -10.61 6.41 19.05
C LEU A 212 -11.47 5.23 18.61
N ASN A 213 -11.76 4.29 19.52
CA ASN A 213 -12.61 3.15 19.21
C ASN A 213 -14.02 3.60 18.80
N ALA A 214 -14.64 4.53 19.53
CA ALA A 214 -15.94 5.08 19.19
C ALA A 214 -15.96 5.80 17.83
N TYR A 215 -14.87 6.52 17.49
CA TYR A 215 -14.71 7.14 16.19
C TYR A 215 -14.59 6.09 15.07
N MET A 216 -13.78 5.07 15.28
CA MET A 216 -13.56 4.00 14.29
C MET A 216 -14.84 3.19 14.04
N ASP A 217 -15.57 2.79 15.08
CA ASP A 217 -16.85 2.09 14.95
C ASP A 217 -17.84 2.88 14.11
N ARG A 218 -18.02 4.18 14.42
CA ARG A 218 -18.92 5.07 13.68
C ARG A 218 -18.46 5.24 12.22
N SER A 219 -17.16 5.53 12.00
CA SER A 219 -16.63 5.76 10.66
C SER A 219 -16.72 4.53 9.78
N ILE A 220 -16.47 3.35 10.30
CA ILE A 220 -16.64 2.08 9.58
C ILE A 220 -18.09 1.91 9.14
N ALA A 221 -19.07 2.14 10.04
CA ALA A 221 -20.48 2.02 9.70
C ALA A 221 -20.93 3.06 8.66
N GLU A 222 -20.48 4.31 8.79
CA GLU A 222 -20.77 5.40 7.83
C GLU A 222 -20.20 5.08 6.45
N VAL A 223 -18.91 4.70 6.38
CA VAL A 223 -18.26 4.36 5.11
C VAL A 223 -18.94 3.16 4.45
N ARG A 224 -19.31 2.13 5.22
CA ARG A 224 -20.03 0.97 4.70
C ARG A 224 -21.33 1.37 4.02
N ALA A 225 -22.16 2.17 4.69
CA ALA A 225 -23.44 2.62 4.13
C ALA A 225 -23.25 3.42 2.83
N LEU A 226 -22.20 4.26 2.75
CA LEU A 226 -21.90 5.05 1.55
C LEU A 226 -21.38 4.18 0.41
N VAL A 227 -20.51 3.20 0.68
CA VAL A 227 -19.94 2.32 -0.35
C VAL A 227 -20.96 1.40 -0.96
N GLU A 228 -21.91 0.89 -0.16
CA GLU A 228 -23.01 0.06 -0.65
C GLU A 228 -23.90 0.80 -1.68
N GLN A 229 -24.05 2.11 -1.51
CA GLN A 229 -24.82 2.98 -2.41
C GLN A 229 -23.94 3.60 -3.52
N TYR A 230 -22.63 3.37 -3.51
CA TYR A 230 -21.70 4.02 -4.45
C TYR A 230 -22.00 3.57 -5.90
N PRO A 231 -22.06 4.50 -6.86
CA PRO A 231 -22.40 4.18 -8.24
C PRO A 231 -21.51 3.08 -8.83
N ARG A 232 -22.07 2.30 -9.74
CA ARG A 232 -21.28 1.33 -10.49
C ARG A 232 -20.41 2.06 -11.49
N GLU A 233 -19.11 1.80 -11.46
CA GLU A 233 -18.16 2.40 -12.40
C GLU A 233 -18.06 1.55 -13.68
N ILE A 234 -17.70 2.21 -14.79
CA ILE A 234 -17.51 1.54 -16.07
C ILE A 234 -16.21 0.75 -16.04
N THR A 235 -16.26 -0.50 -16.48
CA THR A 235 -15.06 -1.32 -16.66
C THR A 235 -14.18 -0.71 -17.76
N LYS A 236 -12.93 -0.51 -17.49
CA LYS A 236 -11.93 0.02 -18.43
C LYS A 236 -11.43 -1.09 -19.34
N ASP A 237 -11.06 -0.72 -20.56
CA ASP A 237 -10.50 -1.67 -21.51
C ASP A 237 -9.05 -2.07 -21.14
N TRP A 238 -8.45 -2.93 -21.96
CA TRP A 238 -7.11 -3.44 -21.74
C TRP A 238 -6.04 -2.79 -22.63
N GLU A 239 -6.42 -1.94 -23.59
CA GLU A 239 -5.51 -1.47 -24.64
C GLU A 239 -4.30 -0.71 -24.09
N GLU A 240 -4.51 0.24 -23.20
CA GLU A 240 -3.40 0.99 -22.60
C GLU A 240 -2.48 0.09 -21.74
N LEU A 241 -3.06 -0.89 -21.03
CA LEU A 241 -2.28 -1.82 -20.21
C LEU A 241 -1.50 -2.80 -21.08
N ASN A 242 -2.08 -3.25 -22.18
CA ASN A 242 -1.38 -4.08 -23.16
C ASN A 242 -0.21 -3.31 -23.80
N ALA A 243 -0.40 -2.03 -24.13
CA ALA A 243 0.69 -1.19 -24.66
C ALA A 243 1.83 -1.03 -23.64
N LEU A 244 1.51 -0.77 -22.36
CA LEU A 244 2.51 -0.71 -21.29
C LEU A 244 3.23 -2.03 -21.08
N PHE A 245 2.51 -3.14 -21.14
CA PHE A 245 3.10 -4.47 -21.04
C PHE A 245 4.11 -4.74 -22.15
N LEU A 246 3.72 -4.48 -23.40
CA LEU A 246 4.61 -4.65 -24.56
C LEU A 246 5.84 -3.75 -24.44
N ALA A 247 5.67 -2.48 -24.03
CA ALA A 247 6.80 -1.57 -23.81
C ALA A 247 7.76 -2.08 -22.72
N ALA A 248 7.22 -2.66 -21.65
CA ALA A 248 8.05 -3.24 -20.58
C ALA A 248 8.89 -4.45 -21.07
N LEU A 249 8.38 -5.22 -22.03
CA LEU A 249 9.10 -6.37 -22.59
C LEU A 249 10.30 -5.99 -23.48
N GLU A 250 10.35 -4.74 -23.94
CA GLU A 250 11.44 -4.22 -24.78
C GLU A 250 12.53 -3.50 -23.95
N MET A 251 12.38 -3.40 -22.65
CA MET A 251 13.33 -2.77 -21.72
C MET A 251 14.44 -3.74 -21.30
#